data_d27300a860905de4bfc73dc4815a83f5
#
_entry.id   d27300a860905de4bfc73dc4815a83f5
#
_cell.length_a   1.000
_cell.length_b   1.000
_cell.length_c   1.000
_cell.angle_alpha   90.00
_cell.angle_beta   90.00
_cell.angle_gamma   90.00
#
_symmetry.space_group_name_H-M   'P 1'
#
loop_
_entity.id
_entity.type
_entity.pdbx_description
1 polymer ?
#
loop_
_entity_poly.entity_id
_entity_poly.type
_entity_poly.pdbx_seq_one_letter_code
_entity_poly.pdbx_strand_id
1 'polypeptide(L)'
;MPAKAKVTKEMIVDAAFAVAREAGVENINARTVSERLHCSTQPVMYHFATMEELKRTVYAKADLYHSEYLMTMKKPPKGAVLGIGMNYIRFAIEEPHLFRFLFQSDYFNGKTLLELIDAEELIPVLSAMQRSLGIGMEQTKTVFITVFLFAHGYASMIANNSLKYDEDTINSHLERAYRGAILAAQEEMA
;
A
#
# COMPACT_ATOMS: atom_id res chain seq x y z
N MET A 1 -28.90 28.14 -20.03
CA MET A 1 -28.36 27.39 -18.87
C MET A 1 -27.05 26.75 -19.33
N PRO A 2 -25.92 26.93 -18.64
CA PRO A 2 -24.71 26.21 -19.00
C PRO A 2 -24.97 24.71 -18.88
N ALA A 3 -24.52 23.94 -19.89
CA ALA A 3 -24.61 22.49 -19.88
C ALA A 3 -23.99 21.94 -18.62
N LYS A 4 -24.73 21.13 -17.84
CA LYS A 4 -24.18 20.44 -16.66
C LYS A 4 -23.01 19.60 -17.13
N ALA A 5 -21.80 19.81 -16.55
CA ALA A 5 -20.64 19.03 -16.90
C ALA A 5 -20.96 17.54 -16.79
N LYS A 6 -20.66 16.77 -17.85
CA LYS A 6 -20.93 15.33 -17.90
C LYS A 6 -20.04 14.64 -16.88
N VAL A 7 -20.63 13.92 -15.92
CA VAL A 7 -19.88 13.12 -14.95
C VAL A 7 -19.19 11.98 -15.70
N THR A 8 -17.88 11.88 -15.58
CA THR A 8 -17.07 10.84 -16.24
C THR A 8 -16.79 9.67 -15.29
N LYS A 9 -16.34 8.55 -15.86
CA LYS A 9 -15.94 7.36 -15.09
C LYS A 9 -14.80 7.70 -14.11
N GLU A 10 -13.82 8.48 -14.54
CA GLU A 10 -12.68 8.93 -13.74
C GLU A 10 -13.14 9.77 -12.54
N MET A 11 -14.05 10.73 -12.76
CA MET A 11 -14.60 11.55 -11.68
C MET A 11 -15.29 10.69 -10.61
N ILE A 12 -15.99 9.63 -11.01
CA ILE A 12 -16.66 8.70 -10.09
C ILE A 12 -15.62 7.92 -9.30
N VAL A 13 -14.56 7.41 -9.95
CA VAL A 13 -13.46 6.69 -9.28
C VAL A 13 -12.72 7.61 -8.31
N ASP A 14 -12.45 8.86 -8.68
CA ASP A 14 -11.79 9.85 -7.83
C ASP A 14 -12.64 10.17 -6.60
N ALA A 15 -13.93 10.37 -6.77
CA ALA A 15 -14.85 10.61 -5.67
C ALA A 15 -14.97 9.39 -4.75
N ALA A 16 -15.05 8.18 -5.29
CA ALA A 16 -15.09 6.94 -4.53
C ALA A 16 -13.78 6.65 -3.79
N PHE A 17 -12.63 6.94 -4.42
CA PHE A 17 -11.32 6.86 -3.76
C PHE A 17 -11.23 7.82 -2.56
N ALA A 18 -11.70 9.05 -2.73
CA ALA A 18 -11.73 10.00 -1.63
C ALA A 18 -12.65 9.54 -0.48
N VAL A 19 -13.81 8.90 -0.78
CA VAL A 19 -14.67 8.27 0.24
C VAL A 19 -13.93 7.15 0.96
N ALA A 20 -13.26 6.26 0.19
CA ALA A 20 -12.47 5.16 0.79
C ALA A 20 -11.39 5.68 1.74
N ARG A 21 -10.67 6.72 1.33
CA ARG A 21 -9.57 7.35 2.08
C ARG A 21 -10.06 7.99 3.37
N GLU A 22 -11.18 8.69 3.33
CA GLU A 22 -11.73 9.47 4.46
C GLU A 22 -12.56 8.62 5.43
N ALA A 23 -13.30 7.63 4.94
CA ALA A 23 -14.31 6.94 5.70
C ALA A 23 -14.26 5.39 5.63
N GLY A 24 -13.42 4.83 4.76
CA GLY A 24 -13.32 3.38 4.54
C GLY A 24 -14.12 2.89 3.33
N VAL A 25 -13.70 1.73 2.80
CA VAL A 25 -14.28 1.11 1.59
C VAL A 25 -15.74 0.71 1.76
N GLU A 26 -16.16 0.40 2.97
CA GLU A 26 -17.55 0.07 3.34
C GLU A 26 -18.52 1.22 3.06
N ASN A 27 -18.01 2.46 3.07
CA ASN A 27 -18.79 3.67 2.80
C ASN A 27 -18.89 4.02 1.32
N ILE A 28 -18.23 3.28 0.43
CA ILE A 28 -18.41 3.45 -1.03
C ILE A 28 -19.77 2.86 -1.43
N ASN A 29 -20.71 3.75 -1.77
CA ASN A 29 -22.00 3.42 -2.35
C ASN A 29 -22.44 4.52 -3.32
N ALA A 30 -23.47 4.26 -4.13
CA ALA A 30 -23.91 5.21 -5.16
C ALA A 30 -24.32 6.57 -4.58
N ARG A 31 -24.88 6.58 -3.37
CA ARG A 31 -25.31 7.81 -2.69
C ARG A 31 -24.12 8.65 -2.23
N THR A 32 -23.17 8.08 -1.47
CA THR A 32 -22.02 8.82 -0.96
C THR A 32 -21.15 9.38 -2.08
N VAL A 33 -20.97 8.60 -3.18
CA VAL A 33 -20.22 9.05 -4.36
C VAL A 33 -20.96 10.16 -5.10
N SER A 34 -22.28 10.03 -5.28
CA SER A 34 -23.07 11.07 -5.99
C SER A 34 -23.20 12.36 -5.19
N GLU A 35 -23.31 12.28 -3.86
CA GLU A 35 -23.29 13.45 -2.96
C GLU A 35 -21.98 14.23 -3.10
N ARG A 36 -20.84 13.54 -3.16
CA ARG A 36 -19.52 14.15 -3.35
C ARG A 36 -19.38 14.82 -4.73
N LEU A 37 -20.03 14.27 -5.75
CA LEU A 37 -20.04 14.82 -7.11
C LEU A 37 -21.14 15.86 -7.34
N HIS A 38 -21.96 16.14 -6.34
CA HIS A 38 -23.13 17.04 -6.44
C HIS A 38 -24.06 16.67 -7.61
N CYS A 39 -24.29 15.36 -7.80
CA CYS A 39 -25.15 14.83 -8.86
C CYS A 39 -26.16 13.80 -8.31
N SER A 40 -27.03 13.26 -9.18
CA SER A 40 -27.88 12.11 -8.84
C SER A 40 -27.07 10.80 -8.87
N THR A 41 -27.62 9.72 -8.36
CA THR A 41 -26.98 8.38 -8.41
C THR A 41 -26.95 7.78 -9.82
N GLN A 42 -27.74 8.31 -10.75
CA GLN A 42 -27.86 7.77 -12.11
C GLN A 42 -26.52 7.69 -12.88
N PRO A 43 -25.65 8.73 -12.90
CA PRO A 43 -24.35 8.63 -13.55
C PRO A 43 -23.46 7.54 -12.96
N VAL A 44 -23.48 7.33 -11.63
CA VAL A 44 -22.70 6.29 -10.98
C VAL A 44 -23.14 4.91 -11.46
N MET A 45 -24.45 4.65 -11.44
CA MET A 45 -25.05 3.39 -11.89
C MET A 45 -24.96 3.17 -13.41
N TYR A 46 -24.80 4.24 -14.18
CA TYR A 46 -24.57 4.15 -15.62
C TYR A 46 -23.15 3.68 -15.96
N HIS A 47 -22.14 4.16 -15.23
CA HIS A 47 -20.74 3.86 -15.49
C HIS A 47 -20.25 2.56 -14.82
N PHE A 48 -20.94 2.11 -13.76
CA PHE A 48 -20.60 0.90 -13.03
C PHE A 48 -21.85 0.05 -12.82
N ALA A 49 -21.81 -1.17 -13.37
CA ALA A 49 -22.94 -2.09 -13.28
C ALA A 49 -23.20 -2.52 -11.82
N THR A 50 -22.15 -2.58 -11.00
CA THR A 50 -22.22 -2.90 -9.57
C THR A 50 -21.30 -2.02 -8.75
N MET A 51 -21.59 -1.87 -7.46
CA MET A 51 -20.68 -1.20 -6.52
C MET A 51 -19.40 -1.99 -6.31
N GLU A 52 -19.45 -3.29 -6.49
CA GLU A 52 -18.27 -4.15 -6.42
C GLU A 52 -17.27 -3.85 -7.55
N GLU A 53 -17.75 -3.63 -8.77
CA GLU A 53 -16.92 -3.19 -9.90
C GLU A 53 -16.24 -1.85 -9.60
N LEU A 54 -16.98 -0.89 -9.04
CA LEU A 54 -16.43 0.39 -8.62
C LEU A 54 -15.36 0.20 -7.55
N LYS A 55 -15.63 -0.59 -6.50
CA LYS A 55 -14.67 -0.84 -5.42
C LYS A 55 -13.39 -1.50 -5.92
N ARG A 56 -13.48 -2.46 -6.86
CA ARG A 56 -12.28 -3.07 -7.50
C ARG A 56 -11.46 -2.04 -8.28
N THR A 57 -12.12 -1.12 -8.98
CA THR A 57 -11.43 -0.03 -9.69
C THR A 57 -10.75 0.92 -8.70
N VAL A 58 -11.41 1.22 -7.59
CA VAL A 58 -10.83 2.04 -6.50
C VAL A 58 -9.66 1.33 -5.83
N TYR A 59 -9.72 -0.01 -5.67
CA TYR A 59 -8.61 -0.80 -5.13
C TYR A 59 -7.35 -0.63 -5.99
N ALA A 60 -7.46 -0.78 -7.31
CA ALA A 60 -6.33 -0.59 -8.22
C ALA A 60 -5.74 0.84 -8.14
N LYS A 61 -6.61 1.86 -7.98
CA LYS A 61 -6.16 3.24 -7.77
C LYS A 61 -5.46 3.42 -6.42
N ALA A 62 -5.96 2.79 -5.36
CA ALA A 62 -5.35 2.84 -4.04
C ALA A 62 -3.99 2.14 -4.01
N ASP A 63 -3.84 1.03 -4.73
CA ASP A 63 -2.59 0.29 -4.87
C ASP A 63 -1.52 1.12 -5.60
N LEU A 64 -1.90 1.79 -6.70
CA LEU A 64 -1.00 2.73 -7.39
C LEU A 64 -0.59 3.89 -6.46
N TYR A 65 -1.53 4.51 -5.77
CA TYR A 65 -1.26 5.57 -4.80
C TYR A 65 -0.31 5.13 -3.69
N HIS A 66 -0.50 3.92 -3.16
CA HIS A 66 0.40 3.33 -2.17
C HIS A 66 1.81 3.12 -2.73
N SER A 67 1.93 2.56 -3.95
CA SER A 67 3.22 2.34 -4.61
C SER A 67 3.98 3.66 -4.82
N GLU A 68 3.30 4.71 -5.26
CA GLU A 68 3.88 6.05 -5.39
C GLU A 68 4.29 6.61 -4.02
N TYR A 69 3.46 6.43 -2.98
CA TYR A 69 3.76 6.86 -1.63
C TYR A 69 5.04 6.22 -1.08
N LEU A 70 5.24 4.91 -1.31
CA LEU A 70 6.45 4.20 -0.85
C LEU A 70 7.74 4.79 -1.44
N MET A 71 7.67 5.32 -2.67
CA MET A 71 8.82 5.91 -3.36
C MET A 71 9.07 7.37 -2.98
N THR A 72 8.12 8.03 -2.30
CA THR A 72 8.28 9.43 -1.83
C THR A 72 9.14 9.50 -0.57
N MET A 73 10.46 9.47 -0.71
CA MET A 73 11.37 9.58 0.44
C MET A 73 11.53 11.03 0.88
N LYS A 74 10.86 11.42 1.98
CA LYS A 74 11.08 12.74 2.61
C LYS A 74 12.44 12.87 3.32
N LYS A 75 13.01 11.76 3.83
CA LYS A 75 14.38 11.62 4.38
C LYS A 75 14.79 10.16 4.23
N PRO A 76 15.74 9.79 3.36
CA PRO A 76 16.20 8.42 3.30
C PRO A 76 16.95 8.08 4.60
N PRO A 77 16.50 7.09 5.38
CA PRO A 77 17.36 6.44 6.33
C PRO A 77 18.49 5.72 5.60
N LYS A 78 19.49 5.23 6.32
CA LYS A 78 20.65 4.51 5.76
C LYS A 78 20.24 3.34 4.85
N GLY A 79 19.90 3.61 3.59
CA GLY A 79 19.57 2.63 2.56
C GLY A 79 18.10 2.69 2.08
N ALA A 80 17.89 2.44 0.78
CA ALA A 80 16.59 2.54 0.12
C ALA A 80 15.53 1.59 0.73
N VAL A 81 15.93 0.38 1.12
CA VAL A 81 15.03 -0.65 1.67
C VAL A 81 14.43 -0.23 3.01
N LEU A 82 15.28 0.31 3.91
CA LEU A 82 14.80 0.83 5.20
C LEU A 82 13.86 2.03 5.00
N GLY A 83 14.15 2.89 4.01
CA GLY A 83 13.28 4.00 3.65
C GLY A 83 11.90 3.55 3.17
N ILE A 84 11.84 2.54 2.32
CA ILE A 84 10.60 1.93 1.85
C ILE A 84 9.83 1.31 3.04
N GLY A 85 10.50 0.56 3.91
CA GLY A 85 9.88 -0.02 5.11
C GLY A 85 9.31 1.03 6.08
N MET A 86 10.03 2.14 6.30
CA MET A 86 9.55 3.25 7.12
C MET A 86 8.36 3.96 6.46
N ASN A 87 8.39 4.18 5.14
CA ASN A 87 7.26 4.76 4.41
C ASN A 87 6.03 3.84 4.45
N TYR A 88 6.23 2.52 4.39
CA TYR A 88 5.15 1.54 4.54
C TYR A 88 4.44 1.68 5.91
N ILE A 89 5.22 1.79 6.99
CA ILE A 89 4.67 1.99 8.34
C ILE A 89 3.98 3.36 8.44
N ARG A 90 4.59 4.40 7.88
CA ARG A 90 4.02 5.76 7.87
C ARG A 90 2.72 5.83 7.08
N PHE A 91 2.60 5.08 5.97
CA PHE A 91 1.36 4.97 5.22
C PHE A 91 0.20 4.46 6.09
N ALA A 92 0.44 3.47 6.94
CA ALA A 92 -0.58 2.95 7.84
C ALA A 92 -1.06 3.99 8.89
N ILE A 93 -0.20 4.98 9.21
CA ILE A 93 -0.54 6.08 10.12
C ILE A 93 -1.33 7.18 9.40
N GLU A 94 -0.82 7.60 8.25
CA GLU A 94 -1.37 8.74 7.51
C GLU A 94 -2.62 8.35 6.72
N GLU A 95 -2.72 7.08 6.28
CA GLU A 95 -3.77 6.55 5.42
C GLU A 95 -4.38 5.23 5.98
N PRO A 96 -4.86 5.22 7.23
CA PRO A 96 -5.26 3.97 7.90
C PRO A 96 -6.44 3.25 7.21
N HIS A 97 -7.35 3.98 6.58
CA HIS A 97 -8.46 3.40 5.81
C HIS A 97 -7.96 2.73 4.53
N LEU A 98 -7.04 3.37 3.80
CA LEU A 98 -6.44 2.77 2.61
C LEU A 98 -5.55 1.58 2.96
N PHE A 99 -4.80 1.65 4.07
CA PHE A 99 -4.00 0.52 4.54
C PHE A 99 -4.88 -0.72 4.80
N ARG A 100 -5.99 -0.55 5.54
CA ARG A 100 -6.94 -1.65 5.78
C ARG A 100 -7.57 -2.16 4.50
N PHE A 101 -7.93 -1.26 3.59
CA PHE A 101 -8.50 -1.63 2.30
C PHE A 101 -7.54 -2.46 1.46
N LEU A 102 -6.26 -2.08 1.39
CA LEU A 102 -5.25 -2.76 0.58
C LEU A 102 -4.81 -4.11 1.16
N PHE A 103 -4.65 -4.19 2.49
CA PHE A 103 -3.94 -5.32 3.11
C PHE A 103 -4.78 -6.17 4.06
N GLN A 104 -6.00 -5.76 4.38
CA GLN A 104 -6.84 -6.42 5.39
C GLN A 104 -8.28 -6.62 4.92
N SER A 105 -8.55 -6.45 3.63
CA SER A 105 -9.85 -6.71 3.03
C SER A 105 -9.80 -7.91 2.08
N ASP A 106 -10.97 -8.44 1.73
CA ASP A 106 -11.11 -9.53 0.76
C ASP A 106 -10.63 -9.12 -0.66
N TYR A 107 -10.41 -7.83 -0.90
CA TYR A 107 -9.87 -7.32 -2.17
C TYR A 107 -8.39 -7.68 -2.37
N PHE A 108 -7.65 -8.01 -1.32
CA PHE A 108 -6.28 -8.52 -1.39
C PHE A 108 -6.17 -9.84 -2.15
N ASN A 109 -7.30 -10.54 -2.32
CA ASN A 109 -7.52 -11.61 -3.29
C ASN A 109 -6.64 -12.85 -3.13
N GLY A 110 -6.28 -13.20 -1.89
CA GLY A 110 -5.65 -14.48 -1.57
C GLY A 110 -4.27 -14.71 -2.18
N LYS A 111 -3.55 -13.65 -2.58
CA LYS A 111 -2.17 -13.77 -3.07
C LYS A 111 -1.29 -14.37 -1.98
N THR A 112 -0.46 -15.31 -2.37
CA THR A 112 0.60 -15.81 -1.50
C THR A 112 1.71 -14.78 -1.35
N LEU A 113 2.51 -14.90 -0.28
CA LEU A 113 3.68 -14.03 -0.07
C LEU A 113 4.68 -14.12 -1.23
N LEU A 114 4.82 -15.28 -1.86
CA LEU A 114 5.68 -15.49 -3.02
C LEU A 114 5.16 -14.72 -4.25
N GLU A 115 3.85 -14.76 -4.50
CA GLU A 115 3.25 -14.00 -5.60
C GLU A 115 3.39 -12.49 -5.41
N LEU A 116 3.42 -12.03 -4.16
CA LEU A 116 3.66 -10.61 -3.86
C LEU A 116 5.10 -10.20 -4.17
N ILE A 117 6.08 -11.05 -3.84
CA ILE A 117 7.49 -10.72 -4.03
C ILE A 117 7.94 -10.90 -5.48
N ASP A 118 7.24 -11.73 -6.24
CA ASP A 118 7.50 -11.94 -7.68
C ASP A 118 6.77 -10.90 -8.57
N ALA A 119 6.13 -9.91 -7.97
CA ALA A 119 5.51 -8.81 -8.71
C ALA A 119 6.54 -8.01 -9.50
N GLU A 120 6.23 -7.69 -10.76
CA GLU A 120 7.15 -6.99 -11.67
C GLU A 120 7.59 -5.63 -11.09
N GLU A 121 6.75 -4.98 -10.33
CA GLU A 121 6.99 -3.70 -9.67
C GLU A 121 8.12 -3.74 -8.64
N LEU A 122 8.40 -4.93 -8.06
CA LEU A 122 9.47 -5.13 -7.08
C LEU A 122 10.83 -5.45 -7.72
N ILE A 123 10.87 -5.83 -8.99
CA ILE A 123 12.11 -6.20 -9.68
C ILE A 123 13.20 -5.12 -9.56
N PRO A 124 12.92 -3.81 -9.77
CA PRO A 124 13.96 -2.78 -9.64
C PRO A 124 14.53 -2.69 -8.23
N VAL A 125 13.67 -2.82 -7.21
CA VAL A 125 14.06 -2.75 -5.78
C VAL A 125 14.91 -3.95 -5.42
N LEU A 126 14.45 -5.17 -5.74
CA LEU A 126 15.18 -6.42 -5.47
C LEU A 126 16.53 -6.45 -6.20
N SER A 127 16.59 -6.01 -7.46
CA SER A 127 17.84 -5.93 -8.22
C SER A 127 18.83 -4.92 -7.62
N ALA A 128 18.35 -3.80 -7.11
CA ALA A 128 19.18 -2.82 -6.42
C ALA A 128 19.71 -3.37 -5.09
N MET A 129 18.86 -4.06 -4.31
CA MET A 129 19.27 -4.76 -3.09
C MET A 129 20.33 -5.83 -3.36
N GLN A 130 20.09 -6.70 -4.33
CA GLN A 130 21.01 -7.76 -4.73
C GLN A 130 22.40 -7.22 -5.01
N ARG A 131 22.48 -6.16 -5.83
CA ARG A 131 23.78 -5.50 -6.14
C ARG A 131 24.45 -4.90 -4.91
N SER A 132 23.66 -4.28 -4.03
CA SER A 132 24.17 -3.62 -2.81
C SER A 132 24.66 -4.61 -1.76
N LEU A 133 23.99 -5.76 -1.65
CA LEU A 133 24.30 -6.79 -0.65
C LEU A 133 25.35 -7.80 -1.13
N GLY A 134 25.51 -7.96 -2.46
CA GLY A 134 26.43 -8.95 -3.03
C GLY A 134 26.01 -10.39 -2.81
N ILE A 135 24.68 -10.66 -2.64
CA ILE A 135 24.10 -11.99 -2.40
C ILE A 135 23.25 -12.42 -3.58
N GLY A 136 22.81 -13.69 -3.62
CA GLY A 136 21.93 -14.21 -4.66
C GLY A 136 20.52 -13.59 -4.65
N MET A 137 19.77 -13.76 -5.73
CA MET A 137 18.40 -13.20 -5.81
C MET A 137 17.46 -13.85 -4.79
N GLU A 138 17.55 -15.14 -4.57
CA GLU A 138 16.70 -15.86 -3.61
C GLU A 138 16.96 -15.38 -2.16
N GLN A 139 18.24 -15.21 -1.80
CA GLN A 139 18.62 -14.64 -0.50
C GLN A 139 18.13 -13.17 -0.39
N THR A 140 18.21 -12.41 -1.48
CA THR A 140 17.69 -11.04 -1.52
C THR A 140 16.18 -11.00 -1.27
N LYS A 141 15.42 -11.89 -1.89
CA LYS A 141 13.98 -12.04 -1.66
C LYS A 141 13.69 -12.39 -0.20
N THR A 142 14.44 -13.34 0.38
CA THR A 142 14.30 -13.74 1.79
C THR A 142 14.54 -12.56 2.73
N VAL A 143 15.61 -11.78 2.51
CA VAL A 143 15.87 -10.55 3.27
C VAL A 143 14.74 -9.55 3.13
N PHE A 144 14.26 -9.31 1.90
CA PHE A 144 13.15 -8.40 1.63
C PHE A 144 11.87 -8.84 2.36
N ILE A 145 11.48 -10.13 2.25
CA ILE A 145 10.30 -10.68 2.93
C ILE A 145 10.38 -10.47 4.44
N THR A 146 11.54 -10.75 5.05
CA THR A 146 11.74 -10.58 6.49
C THR A 146 11.49 -9.14 6.92
N VAL A 147 12.03 -8.17 6.19
CA VAL A 147 11.85 -6.74 6.48
C VAL A 147 10.40 -6.31 6.22
N PHE A 148 9.79 -6.79 5.13
CA PHE A 148 8.41 -6.51 4.80
C PHE A 148 7.45 -7.00 5.90
N LEU A 149 7.58 -8.25 6.34
CA LEU A 149 6.73 -8.82 7.39
C LEU A 149 6.91 -8.08 8.72
N PHE A 150 8.13 -7.66 9.03
CA PHE A 150 8.39 -6.85 10.22
C PHE A 150 7.72 -5.48 10.13
N ALA A 151 7.85 -4.78 9.00
CA ALA A 151 7.20 -3.50 8.75
C ALA A 151 5.67 -3.64 8.76
N HIS A 152 5.14 -4.71 8.15
CA HIS A 152 3.71 -5.01 8.13
C HIS A 152 3.16 -5.27 9.54
N GLY A 153 3.90 -5.96 10.40
CA GLY A 153 3.53 -6.15 11.81
C GLY A 153 3.34 -4.82 12.53
N TYR A 154 4.30 -3.89 12.43
CA TYR A 154 4.17 -2.54 12.98
C TYR A 154 3.00 -1.77 12.38
N ALA A 155 2.89 -1.75 11.05
CA ALA A 155 1.81 -1.07 10.34
C ALA A 155 0.43 -1.57 10.77
N SER A 156 0.26 -2.89 10.88
CA SER A 156 -0.99 -3.52 11.35
C SER A 156 -1.32 -3.15 12.79
N MET A 157 -0.35 -3.19 13.69
CA MET A 157 -0.56 -2.80 15.09
C MET A 157 -0.94 -1.33 15.23
N ILE A 158 -0.34 -0.46 14.43
CA ILE A 158 -0.66 0.98 14.41
C ILE A 158 -2.07 1.20 13.85
N ALA A 159 -2.38 0.62 12.68
CA ALA A 159 -3.65 0.85 12.01
C ALA A 159 -4.87 0.31 12.79
N ASN A 160 -4.69 -0.79 13.56
CA ASN A 160 -5.81 -1.47 14.23
C ASN A 160 -5.85 -1.29 15.75
N ASN A 161 -4.70 -1.13 16.39
CA ASN A 161 -4.58 -1.18 17.84
C ASN A 161 -4.15 0.17 18.45
N SER A 162 -4.07 1.21 17.64
CA SER A 162 -3.63 2.54 18.09
C SER A 162 -2.28 2.54 18.80
N LEU A 163 -1.37 1.64 18.37
CA LEU A 163 0.00 1.64 18.86
C LEU A 163 0.62 3.03 18.60
N LYS A 164 1.21 3.62 19.61
CA LYS A 164 1.87 4.94 19.45
C LYS A 164 3.06 4.81 18.50
N TYR A 165 3.11 5.72 17.55
CA TYR A 165 4.23 5.83 16.63
C TYR A 165 5.40 6.53 17.31
N ASP A 166 6.54 5.86 17.32
CA ASP A 166 7.84 6.40 17.72
C ASP A 166 8.83 6.07 16.60
N GLU A 167 9.15 7.08 15.80
CA GLU A 167 9.96 6.93 14.58
C GLU A 167 11.34 6.36 14.88
N ASP A 168 12.01 6.83 15.92
CA ASP A 168 13.37 6.42 16.26
C ASP A 168 13.40 4.97 16.73
N THR A 169 12.48 4.57 17.60
CA THR A 169 12.35 3.19 18.07
C THR A 169 12.02 2.24 16.93
N ILE A 170 11.05 2.58 16.08
CA ILE A 170 10.62 1.73 14.96
C ILE A 170 11.77 1.60 13.95
N ASN A 171 12.43 2.70 13.61
CA ASN A 171 13.59 2.68 12.71
C ASN A 171 14.74 1.81 13.24
N SER A 172 15.04 1.92 14.53
CA SER A 172 16.05 1.07 15.20
C SER A 172 15.70 -0.42 15.12
N HIS A 173 14.44 -0.76 15.35
CA HIS A 173 13.97 -2.15 15.26
C HIS A 173 13.97 -2.66 13.82
N LEU A 174 13.53 -1.87 12.86
CA LEU A 174 13.56 -2.22 11.44
C LEU A 174 15.00 -2.44 10.95
N GLU A 175 15.94 -1.58 11.36
CA GLU A 175 17.36 -1.72 11.06
C GLU A 175 17.94 -3.02 11.63
N ARG A 176 17.55 -3.39 12.86
CA ARG A 176 17.98 -4.67 13.49
C ARG A 176 17.43 -5.87 12.72
N ALA A 177 16.15 -5.84 12.33
CA ALA A 177 15.55 -6.91 11.54
C ALA A 177 16.25 -7.06 10.17
N TYR A 178 16.54 -5.96 9.50
CA TYR A 178 17.25 -5.94 8.23
C TYR A 178 18.66 -6.51 8.34
N ARG A 179 19.43 -6.04 9.33
CA ARG A 179 20.82 -6.54 9.58
C ARG A 179 20.81 -8.02 9.95
N GLY A 180 19.87 -8.46 10.78
CA GLY A 180 19.72 -9.87 11.14
C GLY A 180 19.42 -10.77 9.94
N ALA A 181 18.51 -10.31 9.07
CA ALA A 181 18.18 -11.03 7.84
C ALA A 181 19.38 -11.14 6.86
N ILE A 182 20.19 -10.08 6.74
CA ILE A 182 21.41 -10.11 5.91
C ILE A 182 22.42 -11.12 6.47
N LEU A 183 22.67 -11.10 7.77
CA LEU A 183 23.63 -12.02 8.41
C LEU A 183 23.19 -13.48 8.21
N ALA A 184 21.91 -13.78 8.44
CA ALA A 184 21.37 -15.13 8.21
C ALA A 184 21.53 -15.57 6.74
N ALA A 185 21.22 -14.69 5.79
CA ALA A 185 21.39 -15.00 4.37
C ALA A 185 22.84 -15.20 3.93
N GLN A 186 23.80 -14.58 4.60
CA GLN A 186 25.24 -14.77 4.35
C GLN A 186 25.77 -16.06 4.95
N GLU A 187 25.27 -16.47 6.12
CA GLU A 187 25.63 -17.75 6.76
C GLU A 187 25.16 -18.96 5.95
N GLU A 188 24.02 -18.87 5.28
CA GLU A 188 23.51 -19.94 4.38
C GLU A 188 24.37 -20.16 3.13
N MET A 189 25.26 -19.21 2.81
CA MET A 189 26.16 -19.28 1.64
C MET A 189 27.56 -19.80 2.01
N ALA A 190 27.89 -19.93 3.29
CA ALA A 190 29.20 -20.35 3.78
C ALA A 190 29.27 -21.86 3.96
#